data_6194d4f6a56ef839482d0875d87a8dd2
#
_entry.id   6194d4f6a56ef839482d0875d87a8dd2
#
_cell.length_a   1.000
_cell.length_b   1.000
_cell.length_c   1.000
_cell.angle_alpha   90.00
_cell.angle_beta   90.00
_cell.angle_gamma   90.00
#
_symmetry.space_group_name_H-M   'P 1'
#
loop_
_entity.id
_entity.type
_entity.pdbx_description
1 polymer ?
#
loop_
_entity_poly.entity_id
_entity_poly.type
_entity_poly.pdbx_seq_one_letter_code
_entity_poly.pdbx_strand_id
1 'polypeptide(L)'
;MRVAIIGSGISGCAAAWELSSWAHVTVFEADNRLGGHTHTQQIRVEGRNFPVDTGFIVFNHRTYPGLKAWFETLGVETAASDMSFSASLNHGALEWCGSSLSTVFAQRRNLISPRFWQMLANIMRFNRQAPRDAARFRLQSESGPSLGDYLDHGGYSPLFLNAYLLPMAGAIWSCPPEQMRAFPMTTFTQFCENHGLLQIADRPQWYTVRHGSTTYIQKLQARLAQLGRHVIWRTQCNVDSVSPITSMSGNARVRIRGVQTDAGAAQAFEDHYDAVVIACHSDQACELLQETSPAKKIVSKIRYQKNLAVLHTDTTLMPKRRAAWAAWNYLHAHDHASSSVSVTYWMNRLQPLPVQTPVLVSLNPITPPRPEHILQSMHYAHPIFDGPAIQAQRELPITQGDSGIWLAGAWTRYGFHEDGFQSGTQAAHDLRHYFVKTGHAPALPNPA
;
A
#
# COMPACT_ATOMS: atom_id res chain seq x y z
N MET A 1 15.30 2.86 -27.97
CA MET A 1 14.17 2.06 -27.56
C MET A 1 13.17 2.94 -26.82
N ARG A 2 11.89 2.81 -27.11
CA ARG A 2 10.82 3.59 -26.47
C ARG A 2 10.00 2.67 -25.57
N VAL A 3 9.90 3.01 -24.30
CA VAL A 3 9.13 2.23 -23.31
C VAL A 3 8.04 3.11 -22.71
N ALA A 4 6.83 2.62 -22.67
CA ALA A 4 5.74 3.26 -21.96
C ALA A 4 5.57 2.69 -20.55
N ILE A 5 5.17 3.53 -19.61
CA ILE A 5 4.76 3.13 -18.27
C ILE A 5 3.37 3.71 -18.02
N ILE A 6 2.41 2.89 -17.60
CA ILE A 6 1.04 3.31 -17.31
C ILE A 6 0.82 3.30 -15.81
N GLY A 7 0.63 4.47 -15.22
CA GLY A 7 0.57 4.71 -13.79
C GLY A 7 1.87 5.22 -13.21
N SER A 8 1.80 6.33 -12.47
CA SER A 8 2.94 7.00 -11.82
C SER A 8 3.06 6.70 -10.32
N GLY A 9 2.38 5.67 -9.83
CA GLY A 9 2.56 5.18 -8.46
C GLY A 9 3.99 4.70 -8.21
N ILE A 10 4.29 4.25 -7.01
CA ILE A 10 5.64 3.82 -6.63
C ILE A 10 6.25 2.80 -7.61
N SER A 11 5.44 1.88 -8.15
CA SER A 11 5.90 0.88 -9.13
C SER A 11 6.30 1.52 -10.45
N GLY A 12 5.49 2.45 -10.95
CA GLY A 12 5.81 3.18 -12.18
C GLY A 12 7.02 4.10 -12.01
N CYS A 13 7.16 4.76 -10.87
CA CYS A 13 8.33 5.58 -10.53
C CYS A 13 9.62 4.74 -10.46
N ALA A 14 9.57 3.56 -9.82
CA ALA A 14 10.70 2.63 -9.75
C ALA A 14 11.08 2.11 -11.15
N ALA A 15 10.10 1.70 -11.95
CA ALA A 15 10.34 1.29 -13.32
C ALA A 15 10.93 2.42 -14.18
N ALA A 16 10.42 3.65 -14.04
CA ALA A 16 10.97 4.82 -14.74
C ALA A 16 12.42 5.11 -14.35
N TRP A 17 12.76 4.99 -13.06
CA TRP A 17 14.13 5.15 -12.57
C TRP A 17 15.10 4.16 -13.24
N GLU A 18 14.75 2.88 -13.27
CA GLU A 18 15.58 1.82 -13.83
C GLU A 18 15.70 1.92 -15.37
N LEU A 19 14.56 2.03 -16.05
CA LEU A 19 14.47 2.01 -17.51
C LEU A 19 15.13 3.23 -18.14
N SER A 20 15.03 4.41 -17.53
CA SER A 20 15.57 5.66 -18.07
C SER A 20 17.09 5.68 -18.20
N SER A 21 17.79 4.69 -17.63
CA SER A 21 19.25 4.55 -17.79
C SER A 21 19.66 4.07 -19.20
N TRP A 22 18.72 3.52 -19.98
CA TRP A 22 19.02 2.90 -21.28
C TRP A 22 17.89 3.02 -22.33
N ALA A 23 16.70 3.51 -21.94
CA ALA A 23 15.55 3.67 -22.84
C ALA A 23 14.94 5.08 -22.74
N HIS A 24 14.21 5.48 -23.77
CA HIS A 24 13.34 6.64 -23.74
C HIS A 24 12.01 6.26 -23.08
N VAL A 25 11.73 6.83 -21.94
CA VAL A 25 10.58 6.47 -21.09
C VAL A 25 9.51 7.54 -21.19
N THR A 26 8.25 7.10 -21.40
CA THR A 26 7.07 7.95 -21.25
C THR A 26 6.17 7.34 -20.17
N VAL A 27 5.85 8.12 -19.15
CA VAL A 27 4.94 7.74 -18.07
C VAL A 27 3.59 8.43 -18.29
N PHE A 28 2.54 7.64 -18.34
CA PHE A 28 1.15 8.09 -18.46
C PHE A 28 0.48 8.03 -17.08
N GLU A 29 -0.12 9.13 -16.66
CA GLU A 29 -0.84 9.26 -15.39
C GLU A 29 -2.21 9.90 -15.63
N ALA A 30 -3.26 9.22 -15.18
CA ALA A 30 -4.64 9.71 -15.37
C ALA A 30 -4.96 10.93 -14.49
N ASP A 31 -4.36 11.00 -13.29
CA ASP A 31 -4.53 12.13 -12.37
C ASP A 31 -3.74 13.37 -12.83
N ASN A 32 -4.06 14.53 -12.26
CA ASN A 32 -3.32 15.78 -12.47
C ASN A 32 -1.98 15.83 -11.69
N ARG A 33 -1.70 14.84 -10.87
CA ARG A 33 -0.50 14.69 -10.04
C ARG A 33 0.15 13.33 -10.22
N LEU A 34 1.46 13.26 -10.01
CA LEU A 34 2.20 12.01 -9.96
C LEU A 34 2.17 11.39 -8.55
N GLY A 35 2.37 10.08 -8.46
CA GLY A 35 2.64 9.38 -7.20
C GLY A 35 1.60 8.39 -6.74
N GLY A 36 0.39 8.37 -7.30
CA GLY A 36 -0.67 7.47 -6.88
C GLY A 36 -1.01 7.62 -5.39
N HIS A 37 -0.78 6.58 -4.56
CA HIS A 37 -0.96 6.62 -3.10
C HIS A 37 0.06 7.50 -2.36
N THR A 38 1.10 8.01 -3.01
CA THR A 38 1.93 9.11 -2.51
C THR A 38 1.14 10.40 -2.66
N HIS A 39 0.34 10.73 -1.65
CA HIS A 39 -0.63 11.81 -1.72
C HIS A 39 -0.51 12.73 -0.50
N THR A 40 0.19 13.84 -0.70
CA THR A 40 0.39 14.88 0.32
C THR A 40 -0.58 16.03 0.09
N GLN A 41 -1.37 16.36 1.11
CA GLN A 41 -2.29 17.48 1.11
C GLN A 41 -1.66 18.70 1.77
N GLN A 42 -1.82 19.88 1.16
CA GLN A 42 -1.48 21.15 1.81
C GLN A 42 -2.67 21.64 2.59
N ILE A 43 -2.52 21.78 3.90
CA ILE A 43 -3.62 22.23 4.79
C ILE A 43 -3.20 23.46 5.60
N ARG A 44 -4.23 24.16 6.12
CA ARG A 44 -4.03 25.29 7.02
C ARG A 44 -4.71 25.04 8.35
N VAL A 45 -3.92 24.96 9.43
CA VAL A 45 -4.39 24.81 10.81
C VAL A 45 -3.58 25.75 11.68
N GLU A 46 -4.17 26.36 12.70
CA GLU A 46 -3.55 27.36 13.57
C GLU A 46 -2.84 28.50 12.78
N GLY A 47 -3.41 28.91 11.64
CA GLY A 47 -2.82 29.93 10.78
C GLY A 47 -1.58 29.52 9.98
N ARG A 48 -1.09 28.29 10.15
CA ARG A 48 0.10 27.73 9.47
C ARG A 48 -0.28 26.84 8.32
N ASN A 49 0.44 26.93 7.19
CA ASN A 49 0.33 26.01 6.07
C ASN A 49 1.41 24.93 6.20
N PHE A 50 1.04 23.66 6.04
CA PHE A 50 1.97 22.54 6.09
C PHE A 50 1.42 21.30 5.36
N PRO A 51 2.31 20.39 4.93
CA PRO A 51 1.92 19.16 4.24
C PRO A 51 1.50 18.07 5.22
N VAL A 52 0.50 17.27 4.81
CA VAL A 52 0.05 16.06 5.52
C VAL A 52 -0.18 14.94 4.51
N ASP A 53 0.40 13.78 4.75
CA ASP A 53 0.20 12.59 3.93
C ASP A 53 -1.12 11.89 4.27
N THR A 54 -1.82 11.42 3.25
CA THR A 54 -3.12 10.77 3.40
C THR A 54 -3.17 9.35 2.82
N GLY A 55 -2.13 8.96 2.07
CA GLY A 55 -1.98 7.61 1.50
C GLY A 55 -0.74 6.91 2.07
N PHE A 56 0.42 7.02 1.42
CA PHE A 56 1.67 6.50 1.98
C PHE A 56 2.21 7.43 3.08
N ILE A 57 2.28 6.92 4.32
CA ILE A 57 2.64 7.72 5.50
C ILE A 57 3.95 7.26 6.14
N VAL A 58 4.15 5.94 6.31
CA VAL A 58 5.25 5.38 7.11
C VAL A 58 5.93 4.20 6.44
N PHE A 59 7.20 4.02 6.76
CA PHE A 59 8.04 2.88 6.37
C PHE A 59 9.05 2.56 7.48
N ASN A 60 9.76 1.44 7.39
CA ASN A 60 10.84 1.12 8.31
C ASN A 60 12.04 0.52 7.56
N HIS A 61 13.21 0.57 8.18
CA HIS A 61 14.45 0.13 7.52
C HIS A 61 14.58 -1.39 7.39
N ARG A 62 13.84 -2.17 8.18
CA ARG A 62 13.91 -3.64 8.19
C ARG A 62 13.18 -4.25 7.01
N THR A 63 11.98 -3.76 6.71
CA THR A 63 11.08 -4.34 5.71
C THR A 63 10.91 -3.50 4.45
N TYR A 64 11.61 -2.35 4.38
CA TYR A 64 11.66 -1.48 3.21
C TYR A 64 13.11 -1.21 2.76
N PRO A 65 13.95 -2.27 2.57
CA PRO A 65 15.37 -2.07 2.26
C PRO A 65 15.59 -1.40 0.91
N GLY A 66 14.81 -1.74 -0.11
CA GLY A 66 14.90 -1.16 -1.44
C GLY A 66 14.48 0.31 -1.46
N LEU A 67 13.33 0.60 -0.88
CA LEU A 67 12.82 1.98 -0.77
C LEU A 67 13.78 2.86 0.03
N LYS A 68 14.33 2.33 1.15
CA LYS A 68 15.33 3.03 1.95
C LYS A 68 16.56 3.40 1.12
N ALA A 69 17.16 2.44 0.44
CA ALA A 69 18.35 2.66 -0.39
C ALA A 69 18.07 3.67 -1.52
N TRP A 70 16.88 3.59 -2.10
CA TRP A 70 16.45 4.52 -3.13
C TRP A 70 16.25 5.94 -2.58
N PHE A 71 15.62 6.08 -1.41
CA PHE A 71 15.48 7.38 -0.72
C PHE A 71 16.83 8.00 -0.40
N GLU A 72 17.82 7.22 0.04
CA GLU A 72 19.19 7.68 0.25
C GLU A 72 19.81 8.18 -1.05
N THR A 73 19.66 7.44 -2.16
CA THR A 73 20.14 7.83 -3.50
C THR A 73 19.50 9.14 -4.00
N LEU A 74 18.23 9.35 -3.69
CA LEU A 74 17.49 10.56 -4.04
C LEU A 74 17.72 11.72 -3.05
N GLY A 75 18.37 11.48 -1.92
CA GLY A 75 18.55 12.47 -0.86
C GLY A 75 17.24 12.84 -0.16
N VAL A 76 16.33 11.89 0.02
CA VAL A 76 15.05 12.09 0.70
C VAL A 76 15.26 12.15 2.21
N GLU A 77 14.81 13.24 2.83
CA GLU A 77 14.88 13.41 4.28
C GLU A 77 13.74 12.67 4.96
N THR A 78 14.06 11.99 6.07
CA THR A 78 13.09 11.21 6.85
C THR A 78 13.10 11.63 8.31
N ALA A 79 12.02 11.32 9.03
CA ALA A 79 11.91 11.55 10.47
C ALA A 79 11.37 10.30 11.15
N ALA A 80 11.74 10.09 12.42
CA ALA A 80 11.17 9.02 13.24
C ALA A 80 9.65 9.21 13.38
N SER A 81 8.91 8.11 13.34
CA SER A 81 7.46 8.04 13.43
C SER A 81 7.02 7.07 14.52
N ASP A 82 5.79 7.22 15.00
CA ASP A 82 5.15 6.35 15.99
C ASP A 82 4.16 5.40 15.28
N MET A 83 4.26 4.10 15.59
CA MET A 83 3.34 3.06 15.06
C MET A 83 2.54 2.40 16.19
N SER A 84 2.16 3.18 17.20
CA SER A 84 1.28 2.72 18.25
C SER A 84 -0.13 2.42 17.73
N PHE A 85 -0.75 1.38 18.29
CA PHE A 85 -2.09 0.93 17.92
C PHE A 85 -3.00 0.91 19.16
N SER A 86 -4.24 1.35 18.95
CA SER A 86 -5.30 1.27 19.94
C SER A 86 -6.61 0.72 19.36
N ALA A 87 -7.44 0.18 20.24
CA ALA A 87 -8.80 -0.22 19.91
C ALA A 87 -9.80 0.42 20.88
N SER A 88 -10.87 0.99 20.31
CA SER A 88 -12.03 1.51 21.03
C SER A 88 -13.29 0.81 20.49
N LEU A 89 -13.89 -0.01 21.31
CA LEU A 89 -15.04 -0.84 20.95
C LEU A 89 -16.30 -0.37 21.69
N ASN A 90 -17.44 -0.49 21.02
CA ASN A 90 -18.75 -0.23 21.59
C ASN A 90 -18.81 1.12 22.29
N HIS A 91 -18.52 2.20 21.50
CA HIS A 91 -18.57 3.57 21.99
C HIS A 91 -17.71 3.82 23.26
N GLY A 92 -16.51 3.17 23.33
CA GLY A 92 -15.58 3.31 24.45
C GLY A 92 -15.89 2.39 25.64
N ALA A 93 -16.76 1.40 25.46
CA ALA A 93 -16.98 0.36 26.48
C ALA A 93 -15.69 -0.44 26.75
N LEU A 94 -14.88 -0.71 25.74
CA LEU A 94 -13.53 -1.23 25.88
C LEU A 94 -12.55 -0.34 25.13
N GLU A 95 -11.54 0.19 25.82
CA GLU A 95 -10.46 0.97 25.20
C GLU A 95 -9.11 0.57 25.80
N TRP A 96 -8.14 0.37 24.93
CA TRP A 96 -6.77 0.05 25.30
C TRP A 96 -5.80 0.44 24.19
N CYS A 97 -4.51 0.64 24.54
CA CYS A 97 -3.45 0.91 23.57
C CYS A 97 -2.22 0.07 23.90
N GLY A 98 -1.59 -0.52 22.90
CA GLY A 98 -0.48 -1.46 23.05
C GLY A 98 0.91 -0.83 23.26
N SER A 99 1.02 0.44 23.64
CA SER A 99 2.31 1.16 23.72
C SER A 99 3.07 0.93 25.03
N SER A 100 2.36 0.78 26.15
CA SER A 100 2.94 0.57 27.48
C SER A 100 1.93 -0.10 28.41
N LEU A 101 2.39 -0.62 29.54
CA LEU A 101 1.48 -1.21 30.55
C LEU A 101 0.42 -0.19 31.04
N SER A 102 0.78 1.08 31.19
CA SER A 102 -0.18 2.10 31.60
C SER A 102 -1.27 2.34 30.55
N THR A 103 -0.95 2.25 29.27
CA THR A 103 -1.90 2.45 28.17
C THR A 103 -2.70 1.17 27.84
N VAL A 104 -2.13 -0.02 28.05
CA VAL A 104 -2.86 -1.31 27.99
C VAL A 104 -3.99 -1.28 29.03
N PHE A 105 -3.73 -0.74 30.21
CA PHE A 105 -4.72 -0.56 31.26
C PHE A 105 -5.25 0.89 31.34
N ALA A 106 -5.40 1.58 30.21
CA ALA A 106 -6.04 2.90 30.14
C ALA A 106 -7.44 2.91 30.80
N GLN A 107 -8.15 1.80 30.73
CA GLN A 107 -9.32 1.50 31.58
C GLN A 107 -8.88 0.67 32.79
N ARG A 108 -8.79 1.30 33.95
CA ARG A 108 -8.32 0.65 35.19
C ARG A 108 -9.10 -0.62 35.58
N ARG A 109 -10.41 -0.69 35.24
CA ARG A 109 -11.23 -1.90 35.46
C ARG A 109 -10.72 -3.14 34.73
N ASN A 110 -9.93 -2.99 33.65
CA ASN A 110 -9.33 -4.10 32.93
C ASN A 110 -8.27 -4.84 33.76
N LEU A 111 -7.69 -4.22 34.79
CA LEU A 111 -6.77 -4.87 35.75
C LEU A 111 -7.42 -6.05 36.49
N ILE A 112 -8.72 -5.96 36.76
CA ILE A 112 -9.48 -7.00 37.47
C ILE A 112 -10.37 -7.85 36.55
N SER A 113 -10.25 -7.70 35.22
CA SER A 113 -11.04 -8.42 34.23
C SER A 113 -10.35 -9.71 33.78
N PRO A 114 -10.86 -10.91 34.15
CA PRO A 114 -10.28 -12.18 33.69
C PRO A 114 -10.29 -12.31 32.16
N ARG A 115 -11.34 -11.79 31.49
CA ARG A 115 -11.46 -11.81 30.02
C ARG A 115 -10.38 -10.97 29.35
N PHE A 116 -10.00 -9.85 29.96
CA PHE A 116 -8.93 -8.99 29.45
C PHE A 116 -7.56 -9.67 29.58
N TRP A 117 -7.30 -10.29 30.73
CA TRP A 117 -6.08 -11.08 30.93
C TRP A 117 -6.00 -12.29 29.98
N GLN A 118 -7.13 -12.96 29.71
CA GLN A 118 -7.20 -14.03 28.71
C GLN A 118 -6.85 -13.51 27.32
N MET A 119 -7.31 -12.30 26.94
CA MET A 119 -6.91 -11.67 25.67
C MET A 119 -5.38 -11.45 25.60
N LEU A 120 -4.77 -10.89 26.66
CA LEU A 120 -3.33 -10.69 26.71
C LEU A 120 -2.56 -12.02 26.61
N ALA A 121 -3.02 -13.06 27.31
CA ALA A 121 -2.44 -14.39 27.22
C ALA A 121 -2.58 -14.98 25.81
N ASN A 122 -3.70 -14.75 25.14
CA ASN A 122 -3.90 -15.16 23.75
C ASN A 122 -2.99 -14.40 22.77
N ILE A 123 -2.72 -13.11 22.99
CA ILE A 123 -1.73 -12.36 22.22
C ILE A 123 -0.34 -13.03 22.32
N MET A 124 0.10 -13.33 23.54
CA MET A 124 1.39 -13.99 23.78
C MET A 124 1.45 -15.38 23.12
N ARG A 125 0.35 -16.15 23.25
CA ARG A 125 0.25 -17.48 22.64
C ARG A 125 0.33 -17.41 21.12
N PHE A 126 -0.47 -16.55 20.50
CA PHE A 126 -0.52 -16.37 19.05
C PHE A 126 0.86 -15.94 18.51
N ASN A 127 1.46 -14.92 19.12
CA ASN A 127 2.76 -14.41 18.69
C ASN A 127 3.87 -15.48 18.72
N ARG A 128 3.75 -16.47 19.61
CA ARG A 128 4.73 -17.58 19.71
C ARG A 128 4.39 -18.78 18.84
N GLN A 129 3.11 -19.12 18.70
CA GLN A 129 2.66 -20.34 18.01
C GLN A 129 2.49 -20.13 16.51
N ALA A 130 1.85 -19.04 16.08
CA ALA A 130 1.53 -18.80 14.67
C ALA A 130 2.76 -18.85 13.74
N PRO A 131 3.94 -18.26 14.08
CA PRO A 131 5.15 -18.40 13.25
C PRO A 131 5.62 -19.82 13.07
N ARG A 132 5.58 -20.63 14.14
CA ARG A 132 6.01 -22.03 14.12
C ARG A 132 5.08 -22.89 13.25
N ASP A 133 3.79 -22.69 13.41
CA ASP A 133 2.77 -23.40 12.64
C ASP A 133 2.82 -23.00 11.16
N ALA A 134 2.99 -21.71 10.86
CA ALA A 134 3.18 -21.24 9.49
C ALA A 134 4.43 -21.83 8.82
N ALA A 135 5.54 -21.95 9.54
CA ALA A 135 6.75 -22.60 9.05
C ALA A 135 6.51 -24.10 8.76
N ARG A 136 5.77 -24.81 9.63
CA ARG A 136 5.41 -26.21 9.43
C ARG A 136 4.55 -26.40 8.17
N PHE A 137 3.51 -25.61 7.96
CA PHE A 137 2.66 -25.68 6.77
C PHE A 137 3.46 -25.43 5.48
N ARG A 138 4.37 -24.46 5.49
CA ARG A 138 5.26 -24.21 4.34
C ARG A 138 6.16 -25.40 3.99
N LEU A 139 6.71 -26.08 5.00
CA LEU A 139 7.55 -27.28 4.79
C LEU A 139 6.76 -28.47 4.22
N GLN A 140 5.48 -28.56 4.53
CA GLN A 140 4.60 -29.62 4.00
C GLN A 140 4.06 -29.30 2.60
N SER A 141 4.50 -28.19 1.97
CA SER A 141 4.03 -27.71 0.68
C SER A 141 2.52 -27.48 0.61
N GLU A 142 1.88 -27.31 1.76
CA GLU A 142 0.45 -27.02 1.88
C GLU A 142 0.24 -25.50 1.91
N SER A 143 -0.84 -25.04 1.30
CA SER A 143 -1.25 -23.64 1.37
C SER A 143 -1.61 -23.23 2.81
N GLY A 144 -1.77 -24.21 3.70
CA GLY A 144 -2.23 -24.03 5.07
C GLY A 144 -3.72 -23.65 5.15
N PRO A 145 -4.27 -23.60 6.38
CA PRO A 145 -5.64 -23.18 6.60
C PRO A 145 -5.81 -21.67 6.34
N SER A 146 -7.05 -21.23 6.19
CA SER A 146 -7.37 -19.82 6.32
C SER A 146 -7.06 -19.31 7.74
N LEU A 147 -6.86 -18.00 7.89
CA LEU A 147 -6.68 -17.39 9.21
C LEU A 147 -7.88 -17.69 10.11
N GLY A 148 -9.11 -17.64 9.56
CA GLY A 148 -10.33 -17.97 10.29
C GLY A 148 -10.33 -19.39 10.83
N ASP A 149 -10.05 -20.38 9.98
CA ASP A 149 -10.01 -21.79 10.40
C ASP A 149 -8.92 -22.04 11.45
N TYR A 150 -7.74 -21.44 11.27
CA TYR A 150 -6.66 -21.53 12.26
C TYR A 150 -7.06 -20.97 13.63
N LEU A 151 -7.76 -19.83 13.65
CA LEU A 151 -8.19 -19.17 14.88
C LEU A 151 -9.31 -19.96 15.57
N ASP A 152 -10.26 -20.51 14.82
CA ASP A 152 -11.37 -21.30 15.37
C ASP A 152 -10.87 -22.61 15.97
N HIS A 153 -10.03 -23.35 15.27
CA HIS A 153 -9.40 -24.57 15.79
C HIS A 153 -8.46 -24.30 16.97
N GLY A 154 -7.83 -23.12 16.98
CA GLY A 154 -6.92 -22.73 18.05
C GLY A 154 -7.60 -22.37 19.37
N GLY A 155 -8.95 -22.24 19.43
CA GLY A 155 -9.69 -21.90 20.64
C GLY A 155 -9.29 -20.55 21.24
N TYR A 156 -9.08 -19.55 20.39
CA TYR A 156 -8.78 -18.18 20.81
C TYR A 156 -10.03 -17.47 21.33
N SER A 157 -9.88 -16.63 22.37
CA SER A 157 -11.03 -15.94 22.96
C SER A 157 -11.65 -14.92 22.00
N PRO A 158 -12.99 -14.73 22.05
CA PRO A 158 -13.66 -13.72 21.23
C PRO A 158 -13.08 -12.31 21.43
N LEU A 159 -12.63 -11.99 22.64
CA LEU A 159 -12.03 -10.68 22.91
C LEU A 159 -10.67 -10.50 22.19
N PHE A 160 -9.86 -11.56 22.12
CA PHE A 160 -8.61 -11.54 21.34
C PHE A 160 -8.88 -11.31 19.85
N LEU A 161 -9.89 -12.00 19.30
CA LEU A 161 -10.25 -11.86 17.89
C LEU A 161 -10.77 -10.45 17.60
N ASN A 162 -11.74 -9.97 18.37
CA ASN A 162 -12.53 -8.78 18.04
C ASN A 162 -11.94 -7.47 18.59
N ALA A 163 -11.03 -7.54 19.57
CA ALA A 163 -10.41 -6.36 20.15
C ALA A 163 -8.92 -6.21 19.86
N TYR A 164 -8.28 -7.20 19.21
CA TYR A 164 -6.87 -7.14 18.88
C TYR A 164 -6.59 -7.61 17.45
N LEU A 165 -6.71 -8.92 17.14
CA LEU A 165 -6.12 -9.50 15.93
C LEU A 165 -6.81 -9.01 14.66
N LEU A 166 -8.12 -9.20 14.55
CA LEU A 166 -8.88 -8.80 13.36
C LEU A 166 -8.94 -7.28 13.17
N PRO A 167 -9.11 -6.45 14.24
CA PRO A 167 -8.94 -5.00 14.15
C PRO A 167 -7.59 -4.56 13.63
N MET A 168 -6.52 -5.13 14.15
CA MET A 168 -5.15 -4.80 13.70
C MET A 168 -4.94 -5.20 12.23
N ALA A 169 -5.34 -6.41 11.87
CA ALA A 169 -5.27 -6.90 10.50
C ALA A 169 -6.10 -6.02 9.55
N GLY A 170 -7.34 -5.74 9.89
CA GLY A 170 -8.21 -4.87 9.11
C GLY A 170 -7.66 -3.45 8.96
N ALA A 171 -7.04 -2.89 10.00
CA ALA A 171 -6.39 -1.59 9.93
C ALA A 171 -5.20 -1.58 8.95
N ILE A 172 -4.43 -2.66 8.88
CA ILE A 172 -3.26 -2.79 8.00
C ILE A 172 -3.67 -2.84 6.53
N TRP A 173 -4.67 -3.66 6.18
CA TRP A 173 -5.10 -3.86 4.79
C TRP A 173 -6.37 -3.08 4.40
N SER A 174 -6.90 -2.27 5.32
CA SER A 174 -8.11 -1.46 5.07
C SER A 174 -9.32 -2.29 4.62
N CYS A 175 -9.44 -3.51 5.12
CA CYS A 175 -10.51 -4.45 4.76
C CYS A 175 -11.26 -4.98 5.99
N PRO A 176 -12.53 -5.41 5.83
CA PRO A 176 -13.35 -5.91 6.91
C PRO A 176 -12.76 -7.12 7.63
N PRO A 177 -13.03 -7.30 8.94
CA PRO A 177 -12.55 -8.45 9.73
C PRO A 177 -12.92 -9.80 9.12
N GLU A 178 -14.09 -9.93 8.52
CA GLU A 178 -14.57 -11.15 7.85
C GLU A 178 -13.70 -11.52 6.65
N GLN A 179 -13.27 -10.52 5.88
CA GLN A 179 -12.36 -10.75 4.75
C GLN A 179 -10.96 -11.16 5.24
N MET A 180 -10.51 -10.62 6.37
CA MET A 180 -9.24 -11.03 6.97
C MET A 180 -9.26 -12.50 7.40
N ARG A 181 -10.40 -13.06 7.78
CA ARG A 181 -10.53 -14.49 8.09
C ARG A 181 -10.27 -15.40 6.88
N ALA A 182 -10.55 -14.93 5.67
CA ALA A 182 -10.27 -15.66 4.42
C ALA A 182 -8.79 -15.62 3.98
N PHE A 183 -7.96 -14.78 4.62
CA PHE A 183 -6.52 -14.73 4.33
C PHE A 183 -5.86 -16.08 4.60
N PRO A 184 -4.88 -16.53 3.77
CA PRO A 184 -4.06 -17.68 4.14
C PRO A 184 -3.26 -17.36 5.41
N MET A 185 -3.35 -18.23 6.42
CA MET A 185 -2.67 -18.07 7.71
C MET A 185 -1.15 -17.91 7.55
N THR A 186 -0.56 -18.65 6.64
CA THR A 186 0.88 -18.59 6.35
C THR A 186 1.32 -17.24 5.80
N THR A 187 0.54 -16.64 4.88
CA THR A 187 0.77 -15.31 4.30
C THR A 187 0.63 -14.22 5.35
N PHE A 188 -0.45 -14.26 6.15
CA PHE A 188 -0.69 -13.33 7.24
C PHE A 188 0.45 -13.35 8.27
N THR A 189 0.84 -14.53 8.70
CA THR A 189 1.89 -14.69 9.71
C THR A 189 3.24 -14.23 9.19
N GLN A 190 3.60 -14.57 7.95
CA GLN A 190 4.84 -14.11 7.34
C GLN A 190 4.92 -12.58 7.26
N PHE A 191 3.82 -11.95 6.88
CA PHE A 191 3.75 -10.50 6.88
C PHE A 191 3.96 -9.93 8.29
N CYS A 192 3.25 -10.46 9.29
CA CYS A 192 3.36 -10.00 10.67
C CYS A 192 4.79 -10.20 11.24
N GLU A 193 5.47 -11.31 10.90
CA GLU A 193 6.87 -11.54 11.27
C GLU A 193 7.79 -10.50 10.61
N ASN A 194 7.67 -10.30 9.31
CA ASN A 194 8.48 -9.36 8.56
C ASN A 194 8.38 -7.94 9.14
N HIS A 195 7.18 -7.53 9.54
CA HIS A 195 6.92 -6.17 10.05
C HIS A 195 7.10 -6.03 11.58
N GLY A 196 7.53 -7.10 12.27
CA GLY A 196 7.73 -7.08 13.72
C GLY A 196 6.45 -6.92 14.52
N LEU A 197 5.28 -7.22 13.94
CA LEU A 197 3.97 -7.04 14.58
C LEU A 197 3.69 -8.11 15.64
N LEU A 198 4.37 -9.24 15.57
CA LEU A 198 4.30 -10.33 16.57
C LEU A 198 5.34 -10.14 17.69
N GLN A 199 6.11 -9.04 17.67
CA GLN A 199 7.13 -8.74 18.66
C GLN A 199 6.57 -7.75 19.70
N ILE A 200 6.85 -8.02 20.99
CA ILE A 200 6.52 -7.11 22.09
C ILE A 200 7.70 -6.18 22.36
N ALA A 201 8.91 -6.73 22.31
CA ALA A 201 10.16 -5.99 22.41
C ALA A 201 10.88 -6.00 21.05
N ASP A 202 11.86 -5.12 20.89
CA ASP A 202 12.71 -5.00 19.69
C ASP A 202 11.89 -4.75 18.40
N ARG A 203 10.84 -3.93 18.51
CA ARG A 203 10.05 -3.49 17.36
C ARG A 203 10.88 -2.59 16.46
N PRO A 204 10.72 -2.68 15.12
CA PRO A 204 11.44 -1.79 14.22
C PRO A 204 11.03 -0.34 14.46
N GLN A 205 12.00 0.57 14.39
CA GLN A 205 11.70 2.01 14.34
C GLN A 205 11.06 2.32 12.98
N TRP A 206 9.95 3.03 13.02
CA TRP A 206 9.26 3.53 11.84
C TRP A 206 9.67 4.95 11.52
N TYR A 207 9.56 5.31 10.27
CA TYR A 207 9.94 6.62 9.72
C TYR A 207 8.85 7.14 8.81
N THR A 208 8.85 8.45 8.62
CA THR A 208 8.02 9.17 7.64
C THR A 208 8.90 10.07 6.79
N VAL A 209 8.44 10.44 5.59
CA VAL A 209 9.14 11.41 4.75
C VAL A 209 8.90 12.83 5.28
N ARG A 210 9.97 13.58 5.52
CA ARG A 210 9.86 15.00 5.89
C ARG A 210 9.23 15.81 4.78
N HIS A 211 8.39 16.76 5.15
CA HIS A 211 7.68 17.64 4.21
C HIS A 211 6.68 16.91 3.29
N GLY A 212 6.27 15.70 3.66
CA GLY A 212 5.31 14.90 2.94
C GLY A 212 5.92 13.99 1.87
N SER A 213 5.25 12.89 1.61
CA SER A 213 5.75 11.83 0.73
C SER A 213 5.93 12.28 -0.72
N THR A 214 5.14 13.23 -1.21
CA THR A 214 5.29 13.82 -2.56
C THR A 214 6.70 14.38 -2.81
N THR A 215 7.45 14.72 -1.75
CA THR A 215 8.83 15.20 -1.85
C THR A 215 9.75 14.21 -2.58
N TYR A 216 9.57 12.91 -2.37
CA TYR A 216 10.42 11.93 -3.06
C TYR A 216 10.16 11.88 -4.58
N ILE A 217 8.92 12.14 -5.03
CA ILE A 217 8.58 12.25 -6.45
C ILE A 217 9.32 13.44 -7.08
N GLN A 218 9.30 14.59 -6.40
CA GLN A 218 10.01 15.79 -6.87
C GLN A 218 11.53 15.55 -6.93
N LYS A 219 12.10 14.88 -5.92
CA LYS A 219 13.51 14.52 -5.89
C LYS A 219 13.88 13.49 -6.97
N LEU A 220 12.99 12.53 -7.27
CA LEU A 220 13.15 11.61 -8.39
C LEU A 220 13.26 12.37 -9.71
N GLN A 221 12.31 13.25 -10.00
CA GLN A 221 12.32 14.04 -11.24
C GLN A 221 13.59 14.90 -11.35
N ALA A 222 13.96 15.60 -10.28
CA ALA A 222 15.19 16.41 -10.24
C ALA A 222 16.44 15.55 -10.44
N ARG A 223 16.51 14.37 -9.81
CA ARG A 223 17.67 13.48 -9.94
C ARG A 223 17.79 12.88 -11.32
N LEU A 224 16.69 12.51 -11.96
CA LEU A 224 16.68 12.04 -13.35
C LEU A 224 17.20 13.13 -14.30
N ALA A 225 16.74 14.36 -14.13
CA ALA A 225 17.22 15.50 -14.92
C ALA A 225 18.73 15.75 -14.73
N GLN A 226 19.24 15.73 -13.49
CA GLN A 226 20.67 15.86 -13.18
C GLN A 226 21.52 14.76 -13.84
N LEU A 227 20.98 13.54 -13.96
CA LEU A 227 21.66 12.41 -14.61
C LEU A 227 21.54 12.44 -16.15
N GLY A 228 20.90 13.46 -16.73
CA GLY A 228 20.63 13.53 -18.16
C GLY A 228 19.66 12.45 -18.66
N ARG A 229 18.87 11.86 -17.77
CA ARG A 229 17.87 10.84 -18.09
C ARG A 229 16.54 11.50 -18.41
N HIS A 230 16.10 11.37 -19.65
CA HIS A 230 14.87 11.99 -20.12
C HIS A 230 13.67 11.06 -19.94
N VAL A 231 12.81 11.39 -18.96
CA VAL A 231 11.51 10.76 -18.75
C VAL A 231 10.43 11.79 -19.06
N ILE A 232 9.53 11.44 -19.97
CA ILE A 232 8.36 12.26 -20.29
C ILE A 232 7.23 11.87 -19.33
N TRP A 233 6.76 12.82 -18.52
CA TRP A 233 5.65 12.64 -17.59
C TRP A 233 4.39 13.28 -18.20
N ARG A 234 3.39 12.46 -18.51
CA ARG A 234 2.10 12.90 -19.07
C ARG A 234 1.02 12.71 -18.01
N THR A 235 0.70 13.76 -17.28
CA THR A 235 -0.43 13.83 -16.35
C THR A 235 -1.73 14.15 -17.07
N GLN A 236 -2.89 13.93 -16.41
CA GLN A 236 -4.22 14.07 -17.01
C GLN A 236 -4.34 13.30 -18.33
N CYS A 237 -3.66 12.18 -18.41
CA CYS A 237 -3.56 11.35 -19.59
C CYS A 237 -4.10 9.94 -19.28
N ASN A 238 -5.40 9.76 -19.51
CA ASN A 238 -6.06 8.50 -19.31
C ASN A 238 -5.78 7.56 -20.49
N VAL A 239 -5.17 6.40 -20.19
CA VAL A 239 -5.00 5.33 -21.16
C VAL A 239 -6.25 4.45 -21.13
N ASP A 240 -6.83 4.17 -22.31
CA ASP A 240 -8.04 3.37 -22.43
C ASP A 240 -7.76 1.95 -22.91
N SER A 241 -6.67 1.75 -23.67
CA SER A 241 -6.31 0.43 -24.16
C SER A 241 -4.83 0.24 -24.46
N VAL A 242 -4.38 -1.00 -24.24
CA VAL A 242 -3.05 -1.50 -24.59
C VAL A 242 -3.21 -2.71 -25.49
N SER A 243 -2.65 -2.66 -26.68
CA SER A 243 -2.76 -3.76 -27.62
C SER A 243 -1.45 -4.06 -28.34
N PRO A 244 -1.05 -5.34 -28.46
CA PRO A 244 0.09 -5.72 -29.26
C PRO A 244 -0.20 -5.44 -30.74
N ILE A 245 0.83 -5.04 -31.46
CA ILE A 245 0.82 -4.92 -32.93
C ILE A 245 2.00 -5.68 -33.50
N THR A 246 1.74 -6.46 -34.53
CA THR A 246 2.81 -7.12 -35.28
C THR A 246 3.37 -6.11 -36.28
N SER A 247 4.64 -5.75 -36.13
CA SER A 247 5.33 -4.94 -37.11
C SER A 247 5.62 -5.79 -38.37
N MET A 248 5.64 -5.18 -39.55
CA MET A 248 6.06 -5.85 -40.79
C MET A 248 7.52 -6.36 -40.72
N SER A 249 8.33 -5.80 -39.80
CA SER A 249 9.71 -6.26 -39.50
C SER A 249 9.76 -7.42 -38.50
N GLY A 250 8.62 -7.97 -38.02
CA GLY A 250 8.56 -9.06 -37.06
C GLY A 250 8.80 -8.65 -35.59
N ASN A 251 9.13 -7.40 -35.31
CA ASN A 251 9.32 -6.93 -33.94
C ASN A 251 7.96 -6.64 -33.27
N ALA A 252 7.74 -7.21 -32.10
CA ALA A 252 6.57 -6.89 -31.29
C ALA A 252 6.61 -5.40 -30.91
N ARG A 253 5.50 -4.72 -31.13
CA ARG A 253 5.26 -3.35 -30.67
C ARG A 253 3.94 -3.29 -29.93
N VAL A 254 3.83 -2.28 -29.10
CA VAL A 254 2.62 -2.06 -28.30
C VAL A 254 2.01 -0.73 -28.72
N ARG A 255 0.72 -0.76 -29.02
CA ARG A 255 -0.09 0.43 -29.26
C ARG A 255 -0.81 0.81 -27.99
N ILE A 256 -0.75 2.09 -27.64
CA ILE A 256 -1.44 2.70 -26.51
C ILE A 256 -2.41 3.73 -27.05
N ARG A 257 -3.67 3.65 -26.64
CA ARG A 257 -4.71 4.65 -26.94
C ARG A 257 -5.25 5.22 -25.66
N GLY A 258 -5.67 6.48 -25.73
CA GLY A 258 -6.25 7.14 -24.59
C GLY A 258 -6.67 8.56 -24.90
N VAL A 259 -6.95 9.31 -23.84
CA VAL A 259 -7.37 10.70 -23.89
C VAL A 259 -6.47 11.53 -22.98
N GLN A 260 -5.86 12.55 -23.56
CA GLN A 260 -5.14 13.60 -22.84
C GLN A 260 -6.07 14.77 -22.62
N THR A 261 -6.18 15.22 -21.37
CA THR A 261 -6.93 16.45 -21.05
C THR A 261 -5.92 17.58 -20.82
N ASP A 262 -5.99 18.64 -21.61
CA ASP A 262 -5.17 19.83 -21.46
C ASP A 262 -6.06 21.06 -21.43
N ALA A 263 -5.92 21.91 -20.39
CA ALA A 263 -6.73 23.10 -20.16
C ALA A 263 -8.25 22.89 -20.29
N GLY A 264 -8.74 21.69 -19.95
CA GLY A 264 -10.16 21.32 -20.04
C GLY A 264 -10.59 20.77 -21.41
N ALA A 265 -9.72 20.73 -22.42
CA ALA A 265 -9.98 20.10 -23.70
C ALA A 265 -9.48 18.65 -23.72
N ALA A 266 -10.35 17.71 -24.08
CA ALA A 266 -10.01 16.30 -24.22
C ALA A 266 -9.55 16.01 -25.64
N GLN A 267 -8.35 15.45 -25.81
CA GLN A 267 -7.79 15.06 -27.10
C GLN A 267 -7.42 13.58 -27.08
N ALA A 268 -7.98 12.82 -28.01
CA ALA A 268 -7.60 11.42 -28.19
C ALA A 268 -6.16 11.33 -28.74
N PHE A 269 -5.43 10.30 -28.30
CA PHE A 269 -4.08 10.01 -28.80
C PHE A 269 -3.93 8.52 -29.10
N GLU A 270 -3.00 8.23 -30.00
CA GLU A 270 -2.50 6.89 -30.28
C GLU A 270 -0.98 6.94 -30.39
N ASP A 271 -0.29 6.22 -29.54
CA ASP A 271 1.15 6.14 -29.51
C ASP A 271 1.65 4.70 -29.62
N HIS A 272 2.87 4.53 -30.17
CA HIS A 272 3.49 3.23 -30.36
C HIS A 272 4.80 3.13 -29.58
N TYR A 273 5.00 2.02 -28.88
CA TYR A 273 6.18 1.74 -28.06
C TYR A 273 6.74 0.35 -28.37
N ASP A 274 8.02 0.14 -28.05
CA ASP A 274 8.65 -1.18 -28.18
C ASP A 274 8.21 -2.11 -27.05
N ALA A 275 7.84 -1.55 -25.87
CA ALA A 275 7.33 -2.27 -24.72
C ALA A 275 6.49 -1.36 -23.82
N VAL A 276 5.68 -1.98 -22.94
CA VAL A 276 4.91 -1.28 -21.91
C VAL A 276 5.04 -1.96 -20.56
N VAL A 277 5.15 -1.16 -19.49
CA VAL A 277 4.97 -1.57 -18.10
C VAL A 277 3.63 -1.01 -17.62
N ILE A 278 2.65 -1.85 -17.38
CA ILE A 278 1.36 -1.46 -16.77
C ILE A 278 1.56 -1.48 -15.25
N ALA A 279 1.66 -0.30 -14.65
CA ALA A 279 2.02 -0.09 -13.24
C ALA A 279 0.89 0.55 -12.42
N CYS A 280 -0.36 0.39 -12.88
CA CYS A 280 -1.58 0.80 -12.18
C CYS A 280 -2.15 -0.34 -11.32
N HIS A 281 -3.34 -0.14 -10.74
CA HIS A 281 -4.07 -1.20 -10.04
C HIS A 281 -4.41 -2.36 -10.98
N SER A 282 -4.52 -3.59 -10.46
CA SER A 282 -4.80 -4.76 -11.30
C SER A 282 -6.20 -4.74 -11.92
N ASP A 283 -7.20 -4.16 -11.27
CA ASP A 283 -8.52 -3.94 -11.83
C ASP A 283 -8.46 -2.97 -13.03
N GLN A 284 -7.72 -1.87 -12.92
CA GLN A 284 -7.46 -0.94 -14.04
C GLN A 284 -6.65 -1.63 -15.14
N ALA A 285 -5.61 -2.38 -14.80
CA ALA A 285 -4.84 -3.16 -15.77
C ALA A 285 -5.73 -4.16 -16.53
N CYS A 286 -6.71 -4.75 -15.85
CA CYS A 286 -7.69 -5.64 -16.47
C CYS A 286 -8.53 -4.93 -17.55
N GLU A 287 -8.91 -3.67 -17.33
CA GLU A 287 -9.66 -2.88 -18.31
C GLU A 287 -8.81 -2.52 -19.54
N LEU A 288 -7.51 -2.27 -19.35
CA LEU A 288 -6.58 -1.91 -20.43
C LEU A 288 -6.23 -3.06 -21.37
N LEU A 289 -6.25 -4.29 -20.87
CA LEU A 289 -5.81 -5.49 -21.59
C LEU A 289 -6.91 -6.06 -22.48
N GLN A 290 -6.51 -6.60 -23.65
CA GLN A 290 -7.43 -7.29 -24.55
C GLN A 290 -8.01 -8.57 -23.92
N GLU A 291 -9.22 -8.98 -24.31
CA GLU A 291 -9.89 -10.19 -23.82
C GLU A 291 -9.08 -11.47 -24.06
N THR A 292 -8.29 -11.50 -25.11
CA THR A 292 -7.43 -12.63 -25.46
C THR A 292 -6.14 -12.70 -24.65
N SER A 293 -5.81 -11.67 -23.89
CA SER A 293 -4.57 -11.62 -23.09
C SER A 293 -4.62 -12.62 -21.92
N PRO A 294 -3.64 -13.53 -21.80
CA PRO A 294 -3.53 -14.40 -20.64
C PRO A 294 -3.40 -13.61 -19.31
N ALA A 295 -2.71 -12.48 -19.35
CA ALA A 295 -2.53 -11.58 -18.21
C ALA A 295 -3.86 -11.03 -17.67
N LYS A 296 -4.83 -10.73 -18.54
CA LYS A 296 -6.16 -10.27 -18.14
C LYS A 296 -6.85 -11.25 -17.20
N LYS A 297 -6.81 -12.55 -17.52
CA LYS A 297 -7.40 -13.60 -16.68
C LYS A 297 -6.76 -13.70 -15.29
N ILE A 298 -5.48 -13.35 -15.20
CA ILE A 298 -4.75 -13.36 -13.91
C ILE A 298 -5.10 -12.14 -13.09
N VAL A 299 -4.98 -10.93 -13.64
CA VAL A 299 -5.22 -9.68 -12.90
C VAL A 299 -6.67 -9.50 -12.47
N SER A 300 -7.64 -10.08 -13.21
CA SER A 300 -9.07 -10.06 -12.87
C SER A 300 -9.41 -10.81 -11.57
N LYS A 301 -8.54 -11.71 -11.09
CA LYS A 301 -8.70 -12.41 -9.81
C LYS A 301 -8.46 -11.51 -8.60
N ILE A 302 -7.81 -10.35 -8.75
CA ILE A 302 -7.45 -9.45 -7.66
C ILE A 302 -8.49 -8.32 -7.58
N ARG A 303 -9.31 -8.38 -6.56
CA ARG A 303 -10.39 -7.42 -6.30
C ARG A 303 -9.89 -6.25 -5.47
N TYR A 304 -10.60 -5.13 -5.54
CA TYR A 304 -10.29 -3.93 -4.77
C TYR A 304 -11.43 -3.51 -3.86
N GLN A 305 -11.09 -3.05 -2.66
CA GLN A 305 -11.98 -2.41 -1.71
C GLN A 305 -11.83 -0.89 -1.81
N LYS A 306 -12.92 -0.19 -2.13
CA LYS A 306 -12.97 1.29 -2.08
C LYS A 306 -13.08 1.76 -0.64
N ASN A 307 -12.32 2.78 -0.28
CA ASN A 307 -12.26 3.36 1.05
C ASN A 307 -12.36 4.88 0.98
N LEU A 308 -13.20 5.47 1.83
CA LEU A 308 -13.26 6.92 2.02
C LEU A 308 -12.24 7.32 3.09
N ALA A 309 -11.31 8.20 2.74
CA ALA A 309 -10.40 8.84 3.69
C ALA A 309 -10.82 10.30 3.89
N VAL A 310 -10.95 10.71 5.15
CA VAL A 310 -11.30 12.08 5.51
C VAL A 310 -10.17 12.66 6.36
N LEU A 311 -9.57 13.76 5.90
CA LEU A 311 -8.61 14.56 6.65
C LEU A 311 -9.38 15.63 7.43
N HIS A 312 -9.22 15.66 8.76
CA HIS A 312 -10.05 16.49 9.63
C HIS A 312 -9.36 16.80 10.97
N THR A 313 -10.02 17.62 11.81
CA THR A 313 -9.59 17.96 13.17
C THR A 313 -10.62 17.55 14.24
N ASP A 314 -11.64 16.77 13.88
CA ASP A 314 -12.68 16.35 14.82
C ASP A 314 -12.22 15.20 15.71
N THR A 315 -11.95 15.50 16.98
CA THR A 315 -11.49 14.55 17.98
C THR A 315 -12.56 13.60 18.51
N THR A 316 -13.82 13.77 18.12
CA THR A 316 -14.89 12.82 18.48
C THR A 316 -14.70 11.44 17.85
N LEU A 317 -13.89 11.36 16.77
CA LEU A 317 -13.47 10.12 16.11
C LEU A 317 -12.20 9.50 16.71
N MET A 318 -11.82 9.90 17.92
CA MET A 318 -10.73 9.30 18.70
C MET A 318 -11.29 8.51 19.89
N PRO A 319 -10.52 7.60 20.50
CA PRO A 319 -10.94 6.97 21.75
C PRO A 319 -11.34 8.01 22.80
N LYS A 320 -12.38 7.74 23.58
CA LYS A 320 -12.86 8.66 24.61
C LYS A 320 -11.80 8.99 25.67
N ARG A 321 -10.96 7.99 25.98
CA ARG A 321 -9.86 8.16 26.93
C ARG A 321 -8.58 8.61 26.21
N ARG A 322 -8.08 9.78 26.57
CA ARG A 322 -6.82 10.32 26.04
C ARG A 322 -5.65 9.33 26.22
N ALA A 323 -5.62 8.59 27.33
CA ALA A 323 -4.61 7.57 27.61
C ALA A 323 -4.63 6.38 26.62
N ALA A 324 -5.75 6.18 25.90
CA ALA A 324 -5.87 5.16 24.85
C ALA A 324 -5.55 5.71 23.45
N TRP A 325 -5.25 6.99 23.28
CA TRP A 325 -4.92 7.55 21.99
C TRP A 325 -3.59 7.02 21.47
N ALA A 326 -3.57 6.55 20.25
CA ALA A 326 -2.41 6.02 19.57
C ALA A 326 -2.23 6.68 18.20
N ALA A 327 -1.16 6.37 17.50
CA ALA A 327 -0.97 6.78 16.12
C ALA A 327 -2.07 6.19 15.22
N TRP A 328 -2.46 4.93 15.46
CA TRP A 328 -3.53 4.20 14.77
C TRP A 328 -4.62 3.83 15.77
N ASN A 329 -5.84 4.32 15.55
CA ASN A 329 -6.98 4.10 16.45
C ASN A 329 -8.09 3.38 15.68
N TYR A 330 -8.31 2.11 16.01
CA TYR A 330 -9.41 1.33 15.49
C TYR A 330 -10.68 1.62 16.30
N LEU A 331 -11.77 1.94 15.61
CA LEU A 331 -13.07 2.22 16.22
C LEU A 331 -14.10 1.23 15.67
N HIS A 332 -14.90 0.69 16.57
CA HIS A 332 -16.01 -0.22 16.22
C HIS A 332 -17.22 0.03 17.11
N ALA A 333 -18.41 0.06 16.50
CA ALA A 333 -19.69 0.12 17.20
C ALA A 333 -20.58 -1.05 16.72
N HIS A 334 -21.19 -1.79 17.67
CA HIS A 334 -22.06 -2.91 17.35
C HIS A 334 -23.32 -2.54 16.56
N ASP A 335 -23.74 -1.27 16.68
CA ASP A 335 -25.01 -0.79 16.12
C ASP A 335 -24.93 -0.51 14.61
N HIS A 336 -23.73 -0.52 14.05
CA HIS A 336 -23.50 -0.32 12.63
C HIS A 336 -23.09 -1.63 11.97
N ALA A 337 -23.98 -2.17 11.14
CA ALA A 337 -23.72 -3.29 10.21
C ALA A 337 -22.72 -2.88 9.10
N SER A 338 -21.77 -1.96 9.38
CA SER A 338 -20.78 -1.56 8.39
C SER A 338 -19.76 -2.69 8.20
N SER A 339 -19.75 -3.23 7.02
CA SER A 339 -18.73 -4.19 6.56
C SER A 339 -17.34 -3.57 6.41
N SER A 340 -17.14 -2.31 6.79
CA SER A 340 -15.89 -1.58 6.60
C SER A 340 -15.14 -1.36 7.91
N VAL A 341 -13.82 -1.41 7.83
CA VAL A 341 -12.91 -1.06 8.93
C VAL A 341 -12.87 0.45 9.10
N SER A 342 -13.10 0.94 10.32
CA SER A 342 -12.91 2.35 10.67
C SER A 342 -11.62 2.53 11.47
N VAL A 343 -10.70 3.31 10.93
CA VAL A 343 -9.43 3.63 11.56
C VAL A 343 -9.20 5.14 11.51
N THR A 344 -8.85 5.74 12.64
CA THR A 344 -8.43 7.14 12.71
C THR A 344 -6.94 7.23 13.01
N TYR A 345 -6.19 7.79 12.08
CA TYR A 345 -4.76 8.06 12.19
C TYR A 345 -4.53 9.42 12.83
N TRP A 346 -3.71 9.48 13.88
CA TRP A 346 -3.31 10.73 14.52
C TRP A 346 -2.01 11.24 13.89
N MET A 347 -2.15 12.15 12.93
CA MET A 347 -1.05 12.59 12.08
C MET A 347 0.07 13.30 12.85
N ASN A 348 -0.24 14.02 13.95
CA ASN A 348 0.81 14.63 14.80
C ASN A 348 1.74 13.60 15.50
N ARG A 349 1.36 12.31 15.54
CA ARG A 349 2.22 11.22 16.01
C ARG A 349 2.98 10.56 14.86
N LEU A 350 2.38 10.55 13.67
CA LEU A 350 2.92 9.91 12.49
C LEU A 350 3.90 10.82 11.74
N GLN A 351 3.65 12.13 11.74
CA GLN A 351 4.46 13.14 11.05
C GLN A 351 4.82 14.30 12.00
N PRO A 352 5.98 14.95 11.83
CA PRO A 352 6.38 16.10 12.65
C PRO A 352 5.63 17.37 12.21
N LEU A 353 4.34 17.44 12.56
CA LEU A 353 3.49 18.59 12.23
C LEU A 353 3.74 19.78 13.13
N PRO A 354 3.71 21.04 12.62
CA PRO A 354 4.07 22.25 13.35
C PRO A 354 2.90 22.82 14.19
N VAL A 355 1.91 22.00 14.56
CA VAL A 355 0.67 22.41 15.26
C VAL A 355 0.35 21.48 16.42
N GLN A 356 -0.37 22.01 17.43
CA GLN A 356 -0.83 21.24 18.57
C GLN A 356 -2.23 20.65 18.39
N THR A 357 -3.08 21.31 17.60
CA THR A 357 -4.39 20.79 17.21
C THR A 357 -4.24 19.40 16.61
N PRO A 358 -4.99 18.39 17.08
CA PRO A 358 -4.96 17.06 16.49
C PRO A 358 -5.41 17.09 15.03
N VAL A 359 -4.51 16.74 14.13
CA VAL A 359 -4.79 16.51 12.71
C VAL A 359 -4.97 15.02 12.54
N LEU A 360 -6.08 14.64 11.95
CA LEU A 360 -6.56 13.27 11.87
C LEU A 360 -6.87 12.89 10.43
N VAL A 361 -6.60 11.64 10.08
CA VAL A 361 -7.11 11.01 8.86
C VAL A 361 -7.95 9.83 9.27
N SER A 362 -9.27 9.87 9.02
CA SER A 362 -10.16 8.74 9.29
C SER A 362 -10.48 7.98 8.02
N LEU A 363 -10.21 6.69 8.04
CA LEU A 363 -10.59 5.76 6.98
C LEU A 363 -11.94 5.14 7.31
N ASN A 364 -12.91 5.28 6.41
CA ASN A 364 -14.28 4.79 6.56
C ASN A 364 -14.87 5.12 7.94
N PRO A 365 -14.94 6.39 8.33
CA PRO A 365 -15.42 6.78 9.65
C PRO A 365 -16.84 6.26 9.90
N ILE A 366 -17.08 5.63 11.06
CA ILE A 366 -18.40 5.10 11.47
C ILE A 366 -19.44 6.22 11.48
N THR A 367 -19.03 7.39 12.02
CA THR A 367 -19.81 8.62 11.98
C THR A 367 -19.00 9.66 11.20
N PRO A 368 -19.57 10.35 10.23
CA PRO A 368 -18.85 11.41 9.53
C PRO A 368 -18.31 12.46 10.52
N PRO A 369 -17.09 12.97 10.31
CA PRO A 369 -16.63 14.14 11.07
C PRO A 369 -17.59 15.31 10.90
N ARG A 370 -17.70 16.18 11.89
CA ARG A 370 -18.49 17.41 11.80
C ARG A 370 -18.00 18.27 10.63
N PRO A 371 -18.90 18.81 9.79
CA PRO A 371 -18.54 19.51 8.55
C PRO A 371 -17.49 20.60 8.73
N GLU A 372 -17.56 21.37 9.82
CA GLU A 372 -16.63 22.45 10.14
C GLU A 372 -15.22 22.00 10.49
N HIS A 373 -15.03 20.71 10.74
CA HIS A 373 -13.72 20.11 11.02
C HIS A 373 -13.12 19.37 9.81
N ILE A 374 -13.88 19.19 8.73
CA ILE A 374 -13.40 18.52 7.53
C ILE A 374 -12.47 19.45 6.77
N LEU A 375 -11.24 18.99 6.52
CA LEU A 375 -10.25 19.71 5.71
C LEU A 375 -10.26 19.20 4.27
N GLN A 376 -10.36 17.88 4.08
CA GLN A 376 -10.39 17.25 2.76
C GLN A 376 -10.98 15.84 2.83
N SER A 377 -11.60 15.40 1.72
CA SER A 377 -12.06 14.02 1.53
C SER A 377 -11.49 13.44 0.25
N MET A 378 -11.09 12.16 0.28
CA MET A 378 -10.54 11.46 -0.86
C MET A 378 -10.91 9.99 -0.85
N HIS A 379 -10.89 9.36 -2.02
CA HIS A 379 -11.16 7.94 -2.16
C HIS A 379 -9.88 7.19 -2.52
N TYR A 380 -9.64 6.09 -1.82
CA TYR A 380 -8.57 5.14 -2.12
C TYR A 380 -9.17 3.76 -2.41
N ALA A 381 -8.45 2.97 -3.18
CA ALA A 381 -8.79 1.57 -3.41
C ALA A 381 -7.61 0.69 -3.00
N HIS A 382 -7.89 -0.34 -2.21
CA HIS A 382 -6.87 -1.27 -1.72
C HIS A 382 -7.16 -2.69 -2.22
N PRO A 383 -6.14 -3.45 -2.64
CA PRO A 383 -6.32 -4.82 -3.10
C PRO A 383 -6.72 -5.75 -1.95
N ILE A 384 -7.57 -6.72 -2.27
CA ILE A 384 -7.98 -7.78 -1.35
C ILE A 384 -7.12 -9.01 -1.64
N PHE A 385 -6.39 -9.49 -0.62
CA PHE A 385 -5.47 -10.62 -0.75
C PHE A 385 -6.09 -11.93 -0.27
N ASP A 386 -7.15 -12.36 -0.92
CA ASP A 386 -7.78 -13.67 -0.72
C ASP A 386 -7.06 -14.80 -1.50
N GLY A 387 -7.58 -16.01 -1.42
CA GLY A 387 -7.01 -17.17 -2.11
C GLY A 387 -6.82 -16.95 -3.63
N PRO A 388 -7.85 -16.47 -4.36
CA PRO A 388 -7.72 -16.11 -5.77
C PRO A 388 -6.63 -15.09 -6.07
N ALA A 389 -6.49 -14.05 -5.24
CA ALA A 389 -5.45 -13.04 -5.39
C ALA A 389 -4.04 -13.63 -5.18
N ILE A 390 -3.84 -14.45 -4.16
CA ILE A 390 -2.56 -15.13 -3.91
C ILE A 390 -2.21 -16.09 -5.06
N GLN A 391 -3.21 -16.79 -5.62
CA GLN A 391 -3.01 -17.63 -6.81
C GLN A 391 -2.59 -16.77 -8.02
N ALA A 392 -3.26 -15.65 -8.26
CA ALA A 392 -2.90 -14.72 -9.33
C ALA A 392 -1.45 -14.23 -9.21
N GLN A 393 -0.99 -13.90 -8.01
CA GLN A 393 0.40 -13.51 -7.77
C GLN A 393 1.41 -14.60 -8.16
N ARG A 394 1.08 -15.88 -7.94
CA ARG A 394 1.93 -17.01 -8.31
C ARG A 394 1.95 -17.26 -9.83
N GLU A 395 0.84 -17.00 -10.50
CA GLU A 395 0.69 -17.20 -11.95
C GLU A 395 1.27 -16.02 -12.76
N LEU A 396 1.35 -14.82 -12.17
CA LEU A 396 1.77 -13.59 -12.86
C LEU A 396 3.12 -13.70 -13.60
N PRO A 397 4.18 -14.33 -13.04
CA PRO A 397 5.48 -14.44 -13.73
C PRO A 397 5.42 -15.11 -15.09
N ILE A 398 4.45 -15.98 -15.33
CA ILE A 398 4.30 -16.73 -16.60
C ILE A 398 3.91 -15.79 -17.75
N THR A 399 3.25 -14.68 -17.45
CA THR A 399 2.74 -13.73 -18.46
C THR A 399 3.61 -12.50 -18.66
N GLN A 400 4.68 -12.37 -17.87
CA GLN A 400 5.57 -11.20 -17.98
C GLN A 400 6.32 -11.19 -19.32
N GLY A 401 6.19 -10.09 -20.03
CA GLY A 401 6.81 -9.90 -21.34
C GLY A 401 6.02 -10.47 -22.52
N ASP A 402 4.91 -11.16 -22.26
CA ASP A 402 4.04 -11.61 -23.35
C ASP A 402 3.55 -10.42 -24.17
N SER A 403 3.73 -10.52 -25.48
CA SER A 403 3.35 -9.46 -26.42
C SER A 403 3.95 -8.06 -26.12
N GLY A 404 5.08 -8.00 -25.42
CA GLY A 404 5.73 -6.74 -25.06
C GLY A 404 5.12 -6.02 -23.86
N ILE A 405 4.34 -6.74 -23.02
CA ILE A 405 3.62 -6.19 -21.87
C ILE A 405 4.19 -6.76 -20.58
N TRP A 406 4.55 -5.89 -19.65
CA TRP A 406 4.93 -6.22 -18.28
C TRP A 406 3.93 -5.59 -17.29
N LEU A 407 3.68 -6.29 -16.21
CA LEU A 407 2.78 -5.85 -15.15
C LEU A 407 3.57 -5.60 -13.87
N ALA A 408 3.30 -4.48 -13.21
CA ALA A 408 3.89 -4.12 -11.94
C ALA A 408 2.86 -3.49 -11.02
N GLY A 409 3.07 -3.60 -9.70
CA GLY A 409 2.17 -3.01 -8.72
C GLY A 409 2.43 -3.57 -7.32
N ALA A 410 2.07 -2.83 -6.29
CA ALA A 410 2.13 -3.32 -4.92
C ALA A 410 1.25 -4.58 -4.71
N TRP A 411 0.20 -4.73 -5.50
CA TRP A 411 -0.71 -5.87 -5.51
C TRP A 411 -0.05 -7.20 -5.90
N THR A 412 1.14 -7.16 -6.48
CA THR A 412 1.91 -8.37 -6.81
C THR A 412 2.47 -9.10 -5.58
N ARG A 413 2.40 -8.46 -4.39
CA ARG A 413 2.82 -9.01 -3.09
C ARG A 413 1.82 -8.61 -2.00
N TYR A 414 2.25 -7.91 -0.95
CA TYR A 414 1.42 -7.58 0.22
C TYR A 414 0.70 -6.23 0.15
N GLY A 415 0.92 -5.43 -0.89
CA GLY A 415 0.23 -4.16 -1.12
C GLY A 415 0.94 -2.93 -0.55
N PHE A 416 2.19 -3.03 -0.11
CA PHE A 416 2.93 -1.92 0.50
C PHE A 416 3.88 -1.23 -0.49
N HIS A 417 4.40 -0.07 -0.08
CA HIS A 417 5.28 0.73 -0.93
C HIS A 417 6.55 -0.01 -1.35
N GLU A 418 7.15 -0.80 -0.44
CA GLU A 418 8.30 -1.65 -0.80
C GLU A 418 7.92 -2.68 -1.86
N ASP A 419 6.75 -3.31 -1.73
CA ASP A 419 6.29 -4.30 -2.70
C ASP A 419 6.12 -3.68 -4.09
N GLY A 420 5.53 -2.47 -4.13
CA GLY A 420 5.40 -1.72 -5.37
C GLY A 420 6.74 -1.29 -5.95
N PHE A 421 7.67 -0.82 -5.12
CA PHE A 421 9.03 -0.47 -5.54
C PHE A 421 9.75 -1.68 -6.14
N GLN A 422 9.77 -2.80 -5.43
CA GLN A 422 10.40 -4.05 -5.89
C GLN A 422 9.75 -4.58 -7.17
N SER A 423 8.42 -4.50 -7.28
CA SER A 423 7.70 -4.95 -8.46
C SER A 423 8.05 -4.12 -9.70
N GLY A 424 8.10 -2.80 -9.56
CA GLY A 424 8.50 -1.90 -10.65
C GLY A 424 9.94 -2.10 -11.09
N THR A 425 10.86 -2.24 -10.14
CA THR A 425 12.28 -2.55 -10.39
C THR A 425 12.44 -3.89 -11.11
N GLN A 426 11.74 -4.94 -10.64
CA GLN A 426 11.81 -6.27 -11.25
C GLN A 426 11.26 -6.26 -12.68
N ALA A 427 10.11 -5.62 -12.93
CA ALA A 427 9.56 -5.51 -14.28
C ALA A 427 10.53 -4.80 -15.23
N ALA A 428 11.22 -3.76 -14.77
CA ALA A 428 12.24 -3.07 -15.55
C ALA A 428 13.47 -3.94 -15.86
N HIS A 429 13.92 -4.74 -14.90
CA HIS A 429 15.03 -5.68 -15.08
C HIS A 429 14.66 -6.80 -16.05
N ASP A 430 13.47 -7.40 -15.91
CA ASP A 430 12.97 -8.46 -16.78
C ASP A 430 12.83 -7.97 -18.23
N LEU A 431 12.28 -6.77 -18.39
CA LEU A 431 12.17 -6.11 -19.69
C LEU A 431 13.54 -5.88 -20.31
N ARG A 432 14.51 -5.36 -19.55
CA ARG A 432 15.88 -5.19 -20.05
C ARG A 432 16.50 -6.51 -20.47
N HIS A 433 16.37 -7.56 -19.63
CA HIS A 433 16.92 -8.87 -19.92
C HIS A 433 16.34 -9.46 -21.21
N TYR A 434 15.04 -9.30 -21.45
CA TYR A 434 14.37 -9.69 -22.67
C TYR A 434 15.01 -9.03 -23.90
N PHE A 435 15.24 -7.71 -23.83
CA PHE A 435 15.79 -6.97 -24.97
C PHE A 435 17.28 -7.19 -25.19
N VAL A 436 18.06 -7.47 -24.16
CA VAL A 436 19.45 -7.91 -24.28
C VAL A 436 19.53 -9.25 -25.00
N LYS A 437 18.70 -10.23 -24.63
CA LYS A 437 18.63 -11.54 -25.28
C LYS A 437 18.21 -11.48 -26.76
N THR A 438 17.35 -10.53 -27.10
CA THR A 438 16.88 -10.34 -28.48
C THR A 438 17.77 -9.39 -29.29
N GLY A 439 18.89 -8.92 -28.74
CA GLY A 439 19.86 -8.06 -29.43
C GLY A 439 19.42 -6.60 -29.62
N HIS A 440 18.41 -6.14 -28.84
CA HIS A 440 17.83 -4.81 -28.98
C HIS A 440 18.24 -3.83 -27.86
N ALA A 441 18.95 -4.27 -26.83
CA ALA A 441 19.48 -3.42 -25.77
C ALA A 441 20.95 -3.73 -25.48
N PRO A 442 21.77 -2.74 -25.09
CA PRO A 442 23.14 -2.98 -24.68
C PRO A 442 23.19 -3.78 -23.36
N ALA A 443 24.17 -4.70 -23.27
CA ALA A 443 24.47 -5.37 -22.01
C ALA A 443 24.87 -4.34 -20.93
N LEU A 444 24.57 -4.62 -19.66
CA LEU A 444 25.13 -3.80 -18.58
C LEU A 444 26.64 -3.93 -18.58
N PRO A 445 27.39 -2.85 -18.32
CA PRO A 445 28.75 -3.01 -17.86
C PRO A 445 28.71 -3.84 -16.57
N ASN A 446 29.64 -4.80 -16.44
CA ASN A 446 29.77 -5.59 -15.21
C ASN A 446 29.81 -4.65 -14.01
N PRO A 447 29.11 -4.97 -12.89
CA PRO A 447 29.25 -4.20 -11.66
C PRO A 447 30.73 -4.21 -11.27
N ALA A 448 31.32 -3.03 -11.14
CA ALA A 448 32.67 -2.83 -10.64
C ALA A 448 32.75 -3.11 -9.15
#